data_c1a4960a5999712271b50f1ae54622fd
#
_entry.id   c1a4960a5999712271b50f1ae54622fd
#
_cell.length_a   1.000
_cell.length_b   1.000
_cell.length_c   1.000
_cell.angle_alpha   90.00
_cell.angle_beta   90.00
_cell.angle_gamma   90.00
#
_symmetry.space_group_name_H-M   'P 1'
#
loop_
_entity.id
_entity.type
_entity.pdbx_description
1 polymer ?
#
loop_
_entity_poly.entity_id
_entity_poly.type
_entity_poly.pdbx_seq_one_letter_code
_entity_poly.pdbx_strand_id
1 'polypeptide(L)'
;MVAFFASTILSVVALRFVPVFFTPLMFIRCYEQVSEGRDLKLEHHWVPLQEISPHMPVAVMASEDAKFLKHHGFDYEAIEHAAKRNLEHPEKRRLGASTISQQTAKNVFLWPGRSWVRKGFEVYFTTLIEFLWPKERIMEVYLNSIEMGEGIYGVDAVAEEHFSTDALHLSKAQCALIAATLPNPRKFSSKHPSAYMLKRQARILREMKYVQTFPK
;
A
#
# COMPACT_ATOMS: atom_id res chain seq x y z
N MET A 1 -23.09 17.19 10.08
CA MET A 1 -22.79 15.77 10.33
C MET A 1 -23.35 14.84 9.26
N VAL A 2 -24.67 14.86 9.00
CA VAL A 2 -25.30 14.00 7.97
C VAL A 2 -24.65 14.15 6.61
N ALA A 3 -24.42 15.38 6.13
CA ALA A 3 -23.78 15.65 4.83
C ALA A 3 -22.35 15.05 4.75
N PHE A 4 -21.58 15.08 5.83
CA PHE A 4 -20.23 14.46 5.87
C PHE A 4 -20.33 12.95 5.69
N PHE A 5 -21.15 12.27 6.46
CA PHE A 5 -21.27 10.81 6.32
C PHE A 5 -21.85 10.41 4.97
N ALA A 6 -22.85 11.14 4.47
CA ALA A 6 -23.43 10.88 3.15
C ALA A 6 -22.37 11.04 2.04
N SER A 7 -21.57 12.12 2.05
CA SER A 7 -20.54 12.35 1.04
C SER A 7 -19.41 11.32 1.09
N THR A 8 -18.96 10.93 2.29
CA THR A 8 -17.89 9.93 2.44
C THR A 8 -18.36 8.52 2.03
N ILE A 9 -19.57 8.11 2.42
CA ILE A 9 -20.13 6.82 1.98
C ILE A 9 -20.31 6.82 0.46
N LEU A 10 -20.87 7.89 -0.12
CA LEU A 10 -21.05 8.00 -1.56
C LEU A 10 -19.69 7.93 -2.31
N SER A 11 -18.66 8.60 -1.79
CA SER A 11 -17.31 8.53 -2.36
C SER A 11 -16.76 7.10 -2.33
N VAL A 12 -16.91 6.39 -1.20
CA VAL A 12 -16.46 4.98 -1.10
C VAL A 12 -17.23 4.09 -2.05
N VAL A 13 -18.57 4.27 -2.18
CA VAL A 13 -19.39 3.53 -3.14
C VAL A 13 -18.96 3.81 -4.58
N ALA A 14 -18.75 5.08 -4.94
CA ALA A 14 -18.31 5.45 -6.29
C ALA A 14 -16.94 4.82 -6.62
N LEU A 15 -15.96 4.94 -5.71
CA LEU A 15 -14.62 4.39 -5.89
C LEU A 15 -14.56 2.85 -5.85
N ARG A 16 -15.65 2.16 -5.55
CA ARG A 16 -15.77 0.72 -5.78
C ARG A 16 -15.69 0.36 -7.27
N PHE A 17 -16.18 1.24 -8.14
CA PHE A 17 -16.42 0.95 -9.55
C PHE A 17 -15.51 1.72 -10.51
N VAL A 18 -14.97 2.86 -10.07
CA VAL A 18 -14.13 3.72 -10.92
C VAL A 18 -12.68 3.72 -10.48
N PRO A 19 -11.72 3.89 -11.40
CA PRO A 19 -10.30 4.04 -11.07
C PRO A 19 -10.03 5.21 -10.12
N VAL A 20 -9.05 5.05 -9.24
CA VAL A 20 -8.56 6.12 -8.36
C VAL A 20 -7.35 6.77 -9.02
N PHE A 21 -7.59 7.77 -9.86
CA PHE A 21 -6.52 8.46 -10.60
C PHE A 21 -5.69 9.39 -9.73
N PHE A 22 -6.28 9.95 -8.67
CA PHE A 22 -5.61 10.89 -7.79
C PHE A 22 -5.91 10.60 -6.33
N THR A 23 -4.91 10.80 -5.48
CA THR A 23 -5.06 10.69 -4.02
C THR A 23 -4.61 11.97 -3.35
N PRO A 24 -5.11 12.29 -2.14
CA PRO A 24 -4.62 13.44 -1.38
C PRO A 24 -3.09 13.44 -1.19
N LEU A 25 -2.50 12.24 -1.04
CA LEU A 25 -1.05 12.08 -0.89
C LEU A 25 -0.30 12.58 -2.12
N MET A 26 -0.76 12.27 -3.33
CA MET A 26 -0.13 12.71 -4.58
C MET A 26 -0.04 14.24 -4.64
N PHE A 27 -1.14 14.94 -4.38
CA PHE A 27 -1.16 16.41 -4.37
C PHE A 27 -0.22 17.00 -3.30
N ILE A 28 -0.23 16.44 -2.10
CA ILE A 28 0.65 16.88 -1.02
C ILE A 28 2.12 16.70 -1.41
N ARG A 29 2.47 15.56 -2.04
CA ARG A 29 3.84 15.31 -2.51
C ARG A 29 4.27 16.25 -3.64
N CYS A 30 3.38 16.56 -4.57
CA CYS A 30 3.64 17.57 -5.60
C CYS A 30 3.91 18.94 -4.95
N TYR A 31 3.09 19.34 -3.98
CA TYR A 31 3.31 20.59 -3.24
C TYR A 31 4.65 20.60 -2.48
N GLU A 32 5.00 19.49 -1.79
CA GLU A 32 6.29 19.36 -1.10
C GLU A 32 7.46 19.51 -2.09
N GLN A 33 7.41 18.85 -3.24
CA GLN A 33 8.47 18.94 -4.28
C GLN A 33 8.65 20.38 -4.74
N VAL A 34 7.57 21.06 -5.11
CA VAL A 34 7.63 22.46 -5.58
C VAL A 34 8.11 23.40 -4.48
N SER A 35 7.63 23.22 -3.24
CA SER A 35 8.03 24.09 -2.10
C SER A 35 9.51 23.91 -1.71
N GLU A 36 10.09 22.75 -1.98
CA GLU A 36 11.50 22.45 -1.77
C GLU A 36 12.38 22.79 -2.98
N GLY A 37 11.82 23.38 -4.03
CA GLY A 37 12.55 23.75 -5.26
C GLY A 37 13.01 22.54 -6.08
N ARG A 38 12.34 21.39 -5.94
CA ARG A 38 12.61 20.18 -6.70
C ARG A 38 11.74 20.12 -7.95
N ASP A 39 12.20 19.40 -8.96
CA ASP A 39 11.40 19.12 -10.14
C ASP A 39 10.17 18.31 -9.79
N LEU A 40 9.04 18.64 -10.42
CA LEU A 40 7.79 17.93 -10.22
C LEU A 40 7.86 16.55 -10.86
N LYS A 41 7.68 15.52 -10.06
CA LYS A 41 7.56 14.14 -10.51
C LYS A 41 6.26 13.53 -9.97
N LEU A 42 5.40 13.08 -10.87
CA LEU A 42 4.16 12.37 -10.57
C LEU A 42 3.90 11.34 -11.68
N GLU A 43 4.42 10.13 -11.47
CA GLU A 43 4.21 9.00 -12.36
C GLU A 43 3.13 8.10 -11.77
N HIS A 44 2.03 7.95 -12.51
CA HIS A 44 0.90 7.13 -12.10
C HIS A 44 0.13 6.63 -13.32
N HIS A 45 0.04 5.31 -13.46
CA HIS A 45 -0.76 4.63 -14.45
C HIS A 45 -1.69 3.64 -13.75
N TRP A 46 -3.00 3.75 -14.01
CA TRP A 46 -3.98 2.80 -13.49
C TRP A 46 -4.08 1.61 -14.41
N VAL A 47 -3.93 0.41 -13.85
CA VAL A 47 -4.16 -0.86 -14.54
C VAL A 47 -5.11 -1.74 -13.73
N PRO A 48 -6.05 -2.47 -14.38
CA PRO A 48 -6.92 -3.40 -13.70
C PRO A 48 -6.10 -4.55 -13.07
N LEU A 49 -6.64 -5.16 -12.01
CA LEU A 49 -5.94 -6.21 -11.26
C LEU A 49 -5.51 -7.39 -12.15
N GLN A 50 -6.29 -7.68 -13.20
CA GLN A 50 -6.01 -8.74 -14.18
C GLN A 50 -4.78 -8.46 -15.05
N GLU A 51 -4.42 -7.18 -15.18
CA GLU A 51 -3.24 -6.71 -15.92
C GLU A 51 -2.02 -6.51 -15.00
N ILE A 52 -2.12 -6.98 -13.76
CA ILE A 52 -1.00 -7.00 -12.81
C ILE A 52 -0.50 -8.44 -12.66
N SER A 53 0.82 -8.61 -12.59
CA SER A 53 1.45 -9.92 -12.33
C SER A 53 0.83 -10.59 -11.10
N PRO A 54 0.40 -11.86 -11.19
CA PRO A 54 -0.20 -12.59 -10.08
C PRO A 54 0.76 -12.73 -8.88
N HIS A 55 2.04 -12.49 -9.10
CA HIS A 55 3.03 -12.48 -8.03
C HIS A 55 2.98 -11.23 -7.17
N MET A 56 2.45 -10.11 -7.69
CA MET A 56 2.48 -8.82 -6.98
C MET A 56 1.58 -8.79 -5.74
N PRO A 57 0.28 -9.18 -5.81
CA PRO A 57 -0.55 -9.30 -4.62
C PRO A 57 0.06 -10.22 -3.55
N VAL A 58 0.61 -11.38 -3.97
CA VAL A 58 1.23 -12.34 -3.05
C VAL A 58 2.49 -11.76 -2.38
N ALA A 59 3.31 -11.02 -3.13
CA ALA A 59 4.51 -10.36 -2.60
C ALA A 59 4.17 -9.28 -1.57
N VAL A 60 3.12 -8.49 -1.86
CA VAL A 60 2.64 -7.45 -0.95
C VAL A 60 2.02 -8.06 0.31
N MET A 61 1.18 -9.09 0.17
CA MET A 61 0.66 -9.80 1.33
C MET A 61 1.79 -10.39 2.19
N ALA A 62 2.77 -11.03 1.58
CA ALA A 62 3.92 -11.59 2.32
C ALA A 62 4.76 -10.53 3.04
N SER A 63 4.83 -9.31 2.50
CA SER A 63 5.59 -8.20 3.07
C SER A 63 4.84 -7.45 4.17
N GLU A 64 3.55 -7.18 3.96
CA GLU A 64 2.78 -6.20 4.72
C GLU A 64 1.64 -6.82 5.55
N ASP A 65 0.98 -7.89 5.03
CA ASP A 65 -0.26 -8.39 5.61
C ASP A 65 -0.55 -9.82 5.18
N ALA A 66 0.14 -10.80 5.77
CA ALA A 66 0.03 -12.20 5.39
C ALA A 66 -1.38 -12.80 5.60
N LYS A 67 -2.22 -12.15 6.39
CA LYS A 67 -3.60 -12.57 6.69
C LYS A 67 -4.67 -11.72 5.99
N PHE A 68 -4.31 -10.92 4.99
CA PHE A 68 -5.21 -9.99 4.29
C PHE A 68 -6.54 -10.62 3.86
N LEU A 69 -6.51 -11.85 3.35
CA LEU A 69 -7.72 -12.58 2.91
C LEU A 69 -8.55 -13.17 4.06
N LYS A 70 -8.05 -13.12 5.31
CA LYS A 70 -8.70 -13.77 6.46
C LYS A 70 -9.37 -12.81 7.42
N HIS A 71 -8.88 -11.56 7.51
CA HIS A 71 -9.44 -10.56 8.42
C HIS A 71 -10.34 -9.56 7.66
N HIS A 72 -11.12 -8.80 8.41
CA HIS A 72 -12.01 -7.74 7.91
C HIS A 72 -11.46 -6.36 8.32
N GLY A 73 -10.36 -5.96 7.69
CA GLY A 73 -9.72 -4.65 7.86
C GLY A 73 -8.67 -4.56 8.96
N PHE A 74 -8.77 -5.37 10.01
CA PHE A 74 -7.88 -5.32 11.16
C PHE A 74 -7.38 -6.72 11.54
N ASP A 75 -6.05 -6.89 11.59
CA ASP A 75 -5.42 -8.09 12.14
C ASP A 75 -5.18 -7.89 13.65
N TYR A 76 -6.14 -8.33 14.46
CA TYR A 76 -6.09 -8.17 15.91
C TYR A 76 -4.91 -8.93 16.54
N GLU A 77 -4.55 -10.10 16.00
CA GLU A 77 -3.40 -10.86 16.50
C GLU A 77 -2.09 -10.12 16.23
N ALA A 78 -1.94 -9.53 15.03
CA ALA A 78 -0.78 -8.71 14.70
C ALA A 78 -0.72 -7.44 15.56
N ILE A 79 -1.86 -6.82 15.87
CA ILE A 79 -1.96 -5.65 16.76
C ILE A 79 -1.51 -6.02 18.18
N GLU A 80 -2.01 -7.12 18.74
CA GLU A 80 -1.64 -7.62 20.07
C GLU A 80 -0.14 -7.94 20.13
N HIS A 81 0.36 -8.70 19.15
CA HIS A 81 1.77 -9.04 19.06
C HIS A 81 2.67 -7.79 18.97
N ALA A 82 2.27 -6.81 18.14
CA ALA A 82 3.03 -5.57 18.00
C ALA A 82 3.00 -4.75 19.30
N ALA A 83 1.86 -4.66 19.96
CA ALA A 83 1.72 -3.97 21.25
C ALA A 83 2.61 -4.60 22.32
N LYS A 84 2.54 -5.93 22.50
CA LYS A 84 3.35 -6.67 23.46
C LYS A 84 4.85 -6.47 23.20
N ARG A 85 5.29 -6.70 21.97
CA ARG A 85 6.71 -6.51 21.58
C ARG A 85 7.20 -5.07 21.83
N ASN A 86 6.36 -4.07 21.53
CA ASN A 86 6.73 -2.67 21.71
C ASN A 86 6.81 -2.26 23.19
N LEU A 87 6.07 -2.94 24.07
CA LEU A 87 6.17 -2.79 25.52
C LEU A 87 7.41 -3.50 26.09
N GLU A 88 7.68 -4.72 25.62
CA GLU A 88 8.82 -5.53 26.08
C GLU A 88 10.18 -4.98 25.59
N HIS A 89 10.19 -4.28 24.45
CA HIS A 89 11.39 -3.76 23.80
C HIS A 89 11.25 -2.28 23.39
N PRO A 90 11.10 -1.36 24.35
CA PRO A 90 10.91 0.07 24.06
C PRO A 90 12.10 0.71 23.33
N GLU A 91 13.29 0.13 23.48
CA GLU A 91 14.54 0.57 22.83
C GLU A 91 14.60 0.21 21.33
N LYS A 92 13.78 -0.72 20.85
CA LYS A 92 13.77 -1.14 19.46
C LYS A 92 12.81 -0.28 18.63
N ARG A 93 13.05 -0.25 17.32
CA ARG A 93 12.09 0.36 16.39
C ARG A 93 10.71 -0.27 16.60
N ARG A 94 9.71 0.58 16.81
CA ARG A 94 8.32 0.15 16.99
C ARG A 94 7.84 -0.70 15.81
N LEU A 95 7.25 -1.83 16.12
CA LEU A 95 6.57 -2.67 15.15
C LEU A 95 5.19 -2.08 14.87
N GLY A 96 4.84 -1.90 13.61
CA GLY A 96 3.50 -1.57 13.16
C GLY A 96 2.69 -2.82 12.86
N ALA A 97 1.37 -2.70 12.90
CA ALA A 97 0.43 -3.75 12.55
C ALA A 97 -0.67 -3.21 11.64
N SER A 98 -0.32 -2.27 10.75
CA SER A 98 -1.29 -1.72 9.79
C SER A 98 -1.46 -2.68 8.62
N THR A 99 -2.71 -3.03 8.34
CA THR A 99 -3.11 -3.93 7.26
C THR A 99 -3.09 -3.23 5.89
N ILE A 100 -3.18 -4.01 4.80
CA ILE A 100 -3.35 -3.49 3.44
C ILE A 100 -4.61 -2.61 3.37
N SER A 101 -5.72 -3.02 3.98
CA SER A 101 -6.97 -2.23 4.01
C SER A 101 -6.79 -0.88 4.69
N GLN A 102 -6.09 -0.84 5.84
CA GLN A 102 -5.78 0.41 6.54
C GLN A 102 -4.86 1.32 5.71
N GLN A 103 -3.88 0.75 5.02
CA GLN A 103 -3.00 1.49 4.14
C GLN A 103 -3.76 2.06 2.93
N THR A 104 -4.68 1.27 2.34
CA THR A 104 -5.56 1.72 1.25
C THR A 104 -6.44 2.87 1.70
N ALA A 105 -7.15 2.72 2.81
CA ALA A 105 -8.00 3.77 3.39
C ALA A 105 -7.22 5.06 3.64
N LYS A 106 -6.02 4.95 4.22
CA LYS A 106 -5.14 6.09 4.47
C LYS A 106 -4.72 6.79 3.17
N ASN A 107 -4.27 6.03 2.16
CA ASN A 107 -3.72 6.62 0.95
C ASN A 107 -4.78 7.27 0.06
N VAL A 108 -5.98 6.67 0.00
CA VAL A 108 -7.07 7.15 -0.88
C VAL A 108 -7.85 8.31 -0.27
N PHE A 109 -8.09 8.30 1.04
CA PHE A 109 -9.03 9.23 1.66
C PHE A 109 -8.39 10.23 2.63
N LEU A 110 -7.13 10.02 3.05
CA LEU A 110 -6.54 10.79 4.14
C LEU A 110 -5.22 11.46 3.72
N TRP A 111 -4.69 12.23 4.64
CA TRP A 111 -3.43 12.96 4.50
C TRP A 111 -2.28 12.26 5.24
N PRO A 112 -1.01 12.52 4.90
CA PRO A 112 0.15 12.04 5.64
C PRO A 112 0.22 12.70 7.02
N GLY A 113 1.00 12.10 7.92
CA GLY A 113 1.19 12.61 9.28
C GLY A 113 0.69 11.63 10.34
N ARG A 114 0.94 11.99 11.60
CA ARG A 114 0.61 11.15 12.78
C ARG A 114 -0.25 11.94 13.73
N SER A 115 -1.55 11.70 13.72
CA SER A 115 -2.49 12.22 14.70
C SER A 115 -3.54 11.18 15.05
N TRP A 116 -4.08 11.25 16.26
CA TRP A 116 -5.16 10.37 16.70
C TRP A 116 -6.46 10.61 15.93
N VAL A 117 -6.72 11.86 15.54
CA VAL A 117 -7.87 12.22 14.69
C VAL A 117 -7.78 11.53 13.35
N ARG A 118 -6.62 11.64 12.68
CA ARG A 118 -6.39 10.94 11.40
C ARG A 118 -6.51 9.41 11.57
N LYS A 119 -6.02 8.85 12.70
CA LYS A 119 -6.15 7.42 12.97
C LYS A 119 -7.61 7.01 13.16
N GLY A 120 -8.44 7.84 13.78
CA GLY A 120 -9.90 7.62 13.85
C GLY A 120 -10.55 7.58 12.48
N PHE A 121 -10.21 8.52 11.57
CA PHE A 121 -10.69 8.49 10.19
C PHE A 121 -10.15 7.27 9.42
N GLU A 122 -8.92 6.84 9.67
CA GLU A 122 -8.37 5.63 9.05
C GLU A 122 -9.20 4.39 9.45
N VAL A 123 -9.57 4.25 10.72
CA VAL A 123 -10.46 3.18 11.18
C VAL A 123 -11.82 3.27 10.48
N TYR A 124 -12.41 4.46 10.42
CA TYR A 124 -13.70 4.70 9.78
C TYR A 124 -13.69 4.28 8.29
N PHE A 125 -12.72 4.78 7.51
CA PHE A 125 -12.64 4.43 6.08
C PHE A 125 -12.24 2.97 5.86
N THR A 126 -11.41 2.39 6.73
CA THR A 126 -11.08 0.96 6.66
C THR A 126 -12.33 0.10 6.81
N THR A 127 -13.18 0.44 7.79
CA THR A 127 -14.45 -0.28 7.99
C THR A 127 -15.38 -0.13 6.78
N LEU A 128 -15.47 1.08 6.20
CA LEU A 128 -16.30 1.32 5.03
C LEU A 128 -15.83 0.53 3.81
N ILE A 129 -14.52 0.56 3.48
CA ILE A 129 -14.02 -0.17 2.31
C ILE A 129 -14.14 -1.68 2.50
N GLU A 130 -13.91 -2.21 3.68
CA GLU A 130 -14.08 -3.65 3.95
C GLU A 130 -15.55 -4.10 3.89
N PHE A 131 -16.47 -3.23 4.24
CA PHE A 131 -17.90 -3.54 4.13
C PHE A 131 -18.42 -3.41 2.70
N LEU A 132 -17.91 -2.46 1.92
CA LEU A 132 -18.45 -2.10 0.61
C LEU A 132 -17.65 -2.68 -0.56
N TRP A 133 -16.37 -2.98 -0.40
CA TRP A 133 -15.50 -3.46 -1.47
C TRP A 133 -15.11 -4.94 -1.25
N PRO A 134 -15.05 -5.75 -2.30
CA PRO A 134 -14.43 -7.06 -2.21
C PRO A 134 -12.90 -6.93 -2.04
N LYS A 135 -12.25 -7.97 -1.55
CA LYS A 135 -10.79 -7.98 -1.31
C LYS A 135 -9.99 -7.71 -2.58
N GLU A 136 -10.48 -8.17 -3.72
CA GLU A 136 -9.91 -7.93 -5.04
C GLU A 136 -9.86 -6.44 -5.33
N ARG A 137 -10.95 -5.70 -5.05
CA ARG A 137 -10.99 -4.26 -5.25
C ARG A 137 -10.07 -3.50 -4.29
N ILE A 138 -10.00 -3.90 -3.03
CA ILE A 138 -9.08 -3.29 -2.07
C ILE A 138 -7.64 -3.46 -2.53
N MET A 139 -7.26 -4.66 -2.98
CA MET A 139 -5.92 -4.96 -3.50
C MET A 139 -5.63 -4.19 -4.79
N GLU A 140 -6.58 -4.12 -5.71
CA GLU A 140 -6.45 -3.38 -6.96
C GLU A 140 -6.18 -1.89 -6.70
N VAL A 141 -6.98 -1.27 -5.83
CA VAL A 141 -6.79 0.14 -5.44
C VAL A 141 -5.47 0.34 -4.71
N TYR A 142 -5.10 -0.58 -3.81
CA TYR A 142 -3.82 -0.54 -3.12
C TYR A 142 -2.64 -0.54 -4.10
N LEU A 143 -2.61 -1.51 -5.01
CA LEU A 143 -1.52 -1.68 -5.97
C LEU A 143 -1.40 -0.54 -6.99
N ASN A 144 -2.48 0.21 -7.21
CA ASN A 144 -2.48 1.37 -8.09
C ASN A 144 -2.22 2.69 -7.36
N SER A 145 -2.49 2.81 -6.06
CA SER A 145 -2.46 4.11 -5.37
C SER A 145 -1.31 4.30 -4.38
N ILE A 146 -0.61 3.22 -4.00
CA ILE A 146 0.47 3.34 -3.02
C ILE A 146 1.74 3.94 -3.64
N GLU A 147 2.44 4.80 -2.88
CA GLU A 147 3.75 5.30 -3.26
C GLU A 147 4.76 4.15 -3.25
N MET A 148 5.43 3.88 -4.37
CA MET A 148 6.40 2.81 -4.57
C MET A 148 7.82 3.32 -4.86
N GLY A 149 7.95 4.62 -5.03
CA GLY A 149 9.18 5.38 -5.23
C GLY A 149 8.90 6.86 -5.05
N GLU A 150 9.90 7.71 -5.06
CA GLU A 150 9.69 9.15 -4.99
C GLU A 150 8.93 9.66 -6.23
N GLY A 151 7.69 10.13 -6.02
CA GLY A 151 6.80 10.58 -7.10
C GLY A 151 6.31 9.46 -8.02
N ILE A 152 6.45 8.19 -7.62
CA ILE A 152 6.01 7.02 -8.39
C ILE A 152 4.91 6.32 -7.61
N TYR A 153 3.73 6.22 -8.20
CA TYR A 153 2.54 5.63 -7.61
C TYR A 153 2.00 4.49 -8.45
N GLY A 154 1.74 3.38 -7.78
CA GLY A 154 1.21 2.18 -8.41
C GLY A 154 2.28 1.29 -9.05
N VAL A 155 1.85 0.04 -9.27
CA VAL A 155 2.75 -1.02 -9.71
C VAL A 155 3.21 -0.85 -11.17
N ASP A 156 2.36 -0.29 -12.04
CA ASP A 156 2.69 -0.13 -13.44
C ASP A 156 3.74 0.97 -13.65
N ALA A 157 3.56 2.12 -13.00
CA ALA A 157 4.55 3.19 -13.05
C ALA A 157 5.93 2.75 -12.53
N VAL A 158 6.01 1.97 -11.44
CA VAL A 158 7.29 1.46 -10.95
C VAL A 158 7.85 0.35 -11.84
N ALA A 159 7.01 -0.44 -12.51
CA ALA A 159 7.45 -1.45 -13.46
C ALA A 159 8.14 -0.79 -14.67
N GLU A 160 7.55 0.25 -15.21
CA GLU A 160 8.11 1.02 -16.32
C GLU A 160 9.40 1.73 -15.91
N GLU A 161 9.36 2.52 -14.85
CA GLU A 161 10.49 3.36 -14.40
C GLU A 161 11.71 2.56 -13.90
N HIS A 162 11.48 1.44 -13.22
CA HIS A 162 12.55 0.70 -12.58
C HIS A 162 13.01 -0.56 -13.34
N PHE A 163 12.15 -1.12 -14.20
CA PHE A 163 12.41 -2.41 -14.83
C PHE A 163 12.19 -2.40 -16.35
N SER A 164 11.76 -1.27 -16.92
CA SER A 164 11.45 -1.13 -18.37
C SER A 164 10.50 -2.21 -18.88
N THR A 165 9.46 -2.50 -18.08
CA THR A 165 8.39 -3.47 -18.34
C THR A 165 7.07 -2.93 -17.81
N ASP A 166 5.97 -3.61 -18.08
CA ASP A 166 4.67 -3.31 -17.52
C ASP A 166 4.37 -4.13 -16.25
N ALA A 167 3.24 -3.82 -15.60
CA ALA A 167 2.83 -4.50 -14.37
C ALA A 167 2.57 -6.01 -14.55
N LEU A 168 2.09 -6.43 -15.73
CA LEU A 168 1.74 -7.83 -16.01
C LEU A 168 2.98 -8.71 -16.11
N HIS A 169 4.04 -8.21 -16.72
CA HIS A 169 5.26 -8.97 -17.01
C HIS A 169 6.31 -8.91 -15.88
N LEU A 170 5.99 -8.30 -14.74
CA LEU A 170 6.85 -8.34 -13.57
C LEU A 170 7.08 -9.78 -13.10
N SER A 171 8.35 -10.18 -13.02
CA SER A 171 8.77 -11.46 -12.47
C SER A 171 8.50 -11.53 -10.96
N LYS A 172 8.43 -12.73 -10.40
CA LYS A 172 8.30 -12.96 -8.96
C LYS A 172 9.37 -12.23 -8.14
N ALA A 173 10.60 -12.20 -8.64
CA ALA A 173 11.72 -11.54 -7.97
C ALA A 173 11.57 -10.01 -7.98
N GLN A 174 11.12 -9.42 -9.09
CA GLN A 174 10.83 -7.98 -9.18
C GLN A 174 9.67 -7.59 -8.28
N CYS A 175 8.56 -8.36 -8.25
CA CYS A 175 7.45 -8.14 -7.33
C CYS A 175 7.91 -8.14 -5.85
N ALA A 176 8.73 -9.10 -5.45
CA ALA A 176 9.29 -9.15 -4.10
C ALA A 176 10.22 -7.97 -3.80
N LEU A 177 10.95 -7.48 -4.79
CA LEU A 177 11.83 -6.31 -4.64
C LEU A 177 11.03 -5.01 -4.51
N ILE A 178 9.96 -4.84 -5.30
CA ILE A 178 9.02 -3.72 -5.16
C ILE A 178 8.38 -3.77 -3.77
N ALA A 179 7.84 -4.91 -3.34
CA ALA A 179 7.26 -5.06 -2.01
C ALA A 179 8.25 -4.73 -0.88
N ALA A 180 9.54 -4.95 -1.11
CA ALA A 180 10.58 -4.59 -0.13
C ALA A 180 10.76 -3.06 0.04
N THR A 181 10.31 -2.21 -0.90
CA THR A 181 10.40 -0.74 -0.79
C THR A 181 9.32 -0.15 0.11
N LEU A 182 8.15 -0.80 0.24
CA LEU A 182 6.93 -0.25 0.82
C LEU A 182 7.07 0.35 2.23
N PRO A 183 7.93 -0.13 3.14
CA PRO A 183 8.10 0.50 4.44
C PRO A 183 8.70 1.91 4.41
N ASN A 184 9.39 2.28 3.34
CA ASN A 184 9.93 3.63 3.12
C ASN A 184 10.27 3.84 1.63
N PRO A 185 9.26 4.04 0.76
CA PRO A 185 9.44 4.08 -0.69
C PRO A 185 10.27 5.27 -1.18
N ARG A 186 10.34 6.35 -0.41
CA ARG A 186 11.19 7.53 -0.73
C ARG A 186 12.68 7.30 -0.44
N LYS A 187 12.99 6.31 0.40
CA LYS A 187 14.39 5.96 0.75
C LYS A 187 14.87 4.72 0.03
N PHE A 188 13.97 3.76 -0.18
CA PHE A 188 14.29 2.48 -0.79
C PHE A 188 13.93 2.49 -2.27
N SER A 189 14.88 2.11 -3.12
CA SER A 189 14.68 2.03 -4.56
C SER A 189 14.78 0.58 -5.03
N SER A 190 13.78 0.12 -5.77
CA SER A 190 13.86 -1.17 -6.45
C SER A 190 14.71 -1.11 -7.73
N LYS A 191 14.99 0.09 -8.25
CA LYS A 191 15.92 0.29 -9.38
C LYS A 191 17.39 0.09 -8.94
N HIS A 192 17.72 0.60 -7.75
CA HIS A 192 19.07 0.54 -7.18
C HIS A 192 19.01 -0.08 -5.76
N PRO A 193 18.77 -1.40 -5.64
CA PRO A 193 18.56 -2.03 -4.35
C PRO A 193 19.85 -2.10 -3.53
N SER A 194 19.79 -1.67 -2.28
CA SER A 194 20.87 -1.86 -1.31
C SER A 194 20.95 -3.32 -0.84
N ALA A 195 22.08 -3.70 -0.19
CA ALA A 195 22.23 -5.03 0.40
C ALA A 195 21.10 -5.35 1.41
N TYR A 196 20.60 -4.35 2.14
CA TYR A 196 19.43 -4.53 3.01
C TYR A 196 18.17 -4.89 2.21
N MET A 197 17.92 -4.21 1.08
CA MET A 197 16.79 -4.47 0.21
C MET A 197 16.83 -5.89 -0.37
N LEU A 198 18.00 -6.34 -0.81
CA LEU A 198 18.18 -7.71 -1.33
C LEU A 198 17.94 -8.77 -0.26
N LYS A 199 18.38 -8.54 0.98
CA LYS A 199 18.07 -9.43 2.13
C LYS A 199 16.57 -9.47 2.40
N ARG A 200 15.89 -8.32 2.35
CA ARG A 200 14.44 -8.21 2.53
C ARG A 200 13.69 -8.92 1.39
N GLN A 201 14.10 -8.71 0.14
CA GLN A 201 13.56 -9.42 -1.03
C GLN A 201 13.66 -10.94 -0.86
N ALA A 202 14.84 -11.46 -0.50
CA ALA A 202 15.05 -12.89 -0.29
C ALA A 202 14.15 -13.46 0.83
N ARG A 203 13.87 -12.65 1.87
CA ARG A 203 12.92 -13.01 2.91
C ARG A 203 11.48 -13.06 2.35
N ILE A 204 11.03 -12.02 1.64
CA ILE A 204 9.70 -11.97 1.04
C ILE A 204 9.49 -13.14 0.08
N LEU A 205 10.47 -13.48 -0.77
CA LEU A 205 10.40 -14.63 -1.67
C LEU A 205 10.19 -15.97 -0.93
N ARG A 206 10.74 -16.12 0.27
CA ARG A 206 10.47 -17.30 1.12
C ARG A 206 9.07 -17.26 1.70
N GLU A 207 8.65 -16.11 2.22
CA GLU A 207 7.33 -15.91 2.84
C GLU A 207 6.18 -16.06 1.84
N MET A 208 6.35 -15.66 0.59
CA MET A 208 5.39 -15.88 -0.51
C MET A 208 4.98 -17.34 -0.71
N LYS A 209 5.74 -18.31 -0.21
CA LYS A 209 5.40 -19.74 -0.30
C LYS A 209 4.32 -20.15 0.70
N TYR A 210 4.15 -19.38 1.76
CA TYR A 210 3.24 -19.67 2.88
C TYR A 210 2.00 -18.78 2.89
N VAL A 211 1.98 -17.76 2.06
CA VAL A 211 0.82 -16.89 1.90
C VAL A 211 -0.17 -17.52 0.93
N GLN A 212 -1.45 -17.40 1.24
CA GLN A 212 -2.52 -17.85 0.37
C GLN A 212 -2.41 -17.19 -1.01
N THR A 213 -2.62 -17.98 -2.07
CA THR A 213 -2.70 -17.44 -3.44
C THR A 213 -3.84 -16.45 -3.53
N PHE A 214 -3.58 -15.29 -4.14
CA PHE A 214 -4.61 -14.29 -4.34
C PHE A 214 -5.59 -14.77 -5.43
N PRO A 215 -6.92 -14.68 -5.21
CA PRO A 215 -7.89 -15.03 -6.25
C PRO A 215 -7.71 -14.12 -7.48
N LYS A 216 -7.90 -14.69 -8.65
CA LYS A 216 -7.90 -13.96 -9.93
C LYS A 216 -9.29 -13.45 -10.26
#